data_321213912b269eeb5a4a38ed3f5a8417
#
_entry.id   321213912b269eeb5a4a38ed3f5a8417
#
_cell.length_a   1.000
_cell.length_b   1.000
_cell.length_c   1.000
_cell.angle_alpha   90.00
_cell.angle_beta   90.00
_cell.angle_gamma   90.00
#
_symmetry.space_group_name_H-M   'P 1'
#
loop_
_entity.id
_entity.type
_entity.pdbx_description
1 polymer ?
#
loop_
_entity_poly.entity_id
_entity_poly.type
_entity_poly.pdbx_seq_one_letter_code
_entity_poly.pdbx_strand_id
1 'polypeptide(L)'
;MASLKRRYYAWLIKAYFKKMSRTIISSLVLGIIVFFAFVGLLNYYFRPLIFKTTESVGYTGTYTLSTLPADILEEVSNGLTKVNPNGEVVPGAAQSWTIQNDRIYTFKLKRGTLFHNGQELTSKNINFNFENVTEKVIDKYTIQYILANPYSPFLATVARPIFGKKLSGIGRYKVETVDINGGFVRAITLVDTKSKNKKKKIYFYPTQQALKVAFMLGEVSRIFGVVSTTVDETDLAKWKKVKTENYTNYTGLVAIFYNNNDSVLNNKKIRQALNYSLPEKVEVGERAFGPIPPNSPYFSQPPTYKISDLELSKTLLSAVKDPMTDPIVISTTDEYQKVAQVIQKAWEQIGVKTKIKVVQDIPSDFQIFIYRIKLPADPDQYVLWHSDQRNNITHYKNLRIDKLLEDGRSISDLEKRKKIYADFQKYLTDDVPASFYYFPKEYNLSKD
;
A
#
# COMPACT_ATOMS: atom_id res chain seq x y z
N MET A 1 -43.15 67.50 32.33
CA MET A 1 -44.12 66.39 32.17
C MET A 1 -43.46 65.03 31.75
N ALA A 2 -42.41 65.01 30.94
CA ALA A 2 -41.78 63.73 30.49
C ALA A 2 -41.10 62.94 31.61
N SER A 3 -40.51 63.59 32.65
CA SER A 3 -39.80 62.91 33.77
C SER A 3 -40.73 62.20 34.76
N LEU A 4 -41.94 62.72 34.97
CA LEU A 4 -42.96 62.09 35.80
C LEU A 4 -43.54 60.82 35.17
N LYS A 5 -43.72 60.80 33.87
CA LYS A 5 -44.17 59.62 33.12
C LYS A 5 -43.13 58.50 33.20
N ARG A 6 -41.81 58.81 33.06
CA ARG A 6 -40.72 57.84 33.19
C ARG A 6 -40.67 57.20 34.59
N ARG A 7 -40.79 57.98 35.68
CA ARG A 7 -40.84 57.45 37.03
C ARG A 7 -42.06 56.58 37.29
N TYR A 8 -43.22 56.95 36.76
CA TYR A 8 -44.43 56.15 36.87
C TYR A 8 -44.29 54.80 36.17
N TYR A 9 -43.81 54.76 34.94
CA TYR A 9 -43.57 53.51 34.22
C TYR A 9 -42.49 52.63 34.91
N ALA A 10 -41.45 53.23 35.41
CA ALA A 10 -40.41 52.47 36.13
C ALA A 10 -40.97 51.87 37.46
N TRP A 11 -41.80 52.59 38.17
CA TRP A 11 -42.50 52.08 39.35
C TRP A 11 -43.49 50.96 38.98
N LEU A 12 -44.28 51.14 37.96
CA LEU A 12 -45.27 50.17 37.45
C LEU A 12 -44.59 48.85 37.03
N ILE A 13 -43.49 48.95 36.31
CA ILE A 13 -42.64 47.81 35.90
C ILE A 13 -42.10 47.10 37.15
N LYS A 14 -41.58 47.87 38.10
CA LYS A 14 -41.03 47.30 39.34
C LYS A 14 -42.09 46.61 40.22
N ALA A 15 -43.28 47.17 40.28
CA ALA A 15 -44.43 46.59 41.01
C ALA A 15 -44.94 45.32 40.32
N TYR A 16 -45.01 45.32 38.99
CA TYR A 16 -45.39 44.16 38.18
C TYR A 16 -44.37 43.02 38.32
N PHE A 17 -43.07 43.32 38.23
CA PHE A 17 -42.00 42.37 38.44
C PHE A 17 -42.03 41.77 39.86
N LYS A 18 -42.31 42.59 40.89
CA LYS A 18 -42.39 42.10 42.30
C LYS A 18 -43.61 41.20 42.50
N LYS A 19 -44.77 41.50 41.85
CA LYS A 19 -46.02 40.72 41.98
C LYS A 19 -45.96 39.41 41.19
N MET A 20 -45.27 39.38 40.02
CA MET A 20 -45.25 38.24 39.11
C MET A 20 -43.85 37.60 38.99
N SER A 21 -42.96 37.88 39.92
CA SER A 21 -41.56 37.42 39.84
C SER A 21 -41.40 35.91 39.66
N ARG A 22 -42.23 35.12 40.37
CA ARG A 22 -42.19 33.64 40.22
C ARG A 22 -42.57 33.18 38.81
N THR A 23 -43.64 33.76 38.25
CA THR A 23 -44.14 33.41 36.90
C THR A 23 -43.15 33.87 35.82
N ILE A 24 -42.54 35.05 35.99
CA ILE A 24 -41.57 35.58 35.03
C ILE A 24 -40.25 34.71 35.07
N ILE A 25 -39.79 34.36 36.26
CA ILE A 25 -38.61 33.52 36.42
C ILE A 25 -38.87 32.12 35.90
N SER A 26 -40.03 31.52 36.21
CA SER A 26 -40.34 30.17 35.73
C SER A 26 -40.50 30.15 34.16
N SER A 27 -41.13 31.18 33.56
CA SER A 27 -41.21 31.30 32.10
C SER A 27 -39.86 31.51 31.44
N LEU A 28 -38.96 32.28 32.07
CA LEU A 28 -37.59 32.49 31.58
C LEU A 28 -36.79 31.20 31.66
N VAL A 29 -36.87 30.50 32.77
CA VAL A 29 -36.17 29.18 32.94
C VAL A 29 -36.74 28.18 31.92
N LEU A 30 -38.06 28.10 31.75
CA LEU A 30 -38.68 27.22 30.78
C LEU A 30 -38.29 27.60 29.34
N GLY A 31 -38.24 28.90 29.02
CA GLY A 31 -37.79 29.39 27.72
C GLY A 31 -36.32 29.02 27.43
N ILE A 32 -35.45 29.12 28.40
CA ILE A 32 -34.04 28.69 28.32
C ILE A 32 -33.96 27.18 28.07
N ILE A 33 -34.73 26.38 28.81
CA ILE A 33 -34.72 24.92 28.66
C ILE A 33 -35.23 24.54 27.25
N VAL A 34 -36.35 25.14 26.78
CA VAL A 34 -36.87 24.90 25.44
C VAL A 34 -35.92 25.36 24.36
N PHE A 35 -35.23 26.49 24.53
CA PHE A 35 -34.19 26.96 23.62
C PHE A 35 -33.04 25.98 23.50
N PHE A 36 -32.49 25.50 24.60
CA PHE A 36 -31.40 24.51 24.56
C PHE A 36 -31.83 23.15 24.08
N ALA A 37 -33.07 22.72 24.36
CA ALA A 37 -33.66 21.52 23.78
C ALA A 37 -33.85 21.66 22.28
N PHE A 38 -34.32 22.81 21.80
CA PHE A 38 -34.49 23.12 20.38
C PHE A 38 -33.14 23.19 19.64
N VAL A 39 -32.12 23.85 20.23
CA VAL A 39 -30.74 23.89 19.71
C VAL A 39 -30.12 22.49 19.70
N GLY A 40 -30.38 21.69 20.74
CA GLY A 40 -29.96 20.29 20.79
C GLY A 40 -30.60 19.43 19.69
N LEU A 41 -31.91 19.56 19.49
CA LEU A 41 -32.66 18.92 18.39
C LEU A 41 -32.16 19.37 17.01
N LEU A 42 -31.94 20.68 16.83
CA LEU A 42 -31.36 21.22 15.59
C LEU A 42 -29.97 20.65 15.34
N ASN A 43 -29.11 20.62 16.33
CA ASN A 43 -27.77 20.02 16.18
C ASN A 43 -27.84 18.52 15.89
N TYR A 44 -28.75 17.79 16.53
CA TYR A 44 -28.87 16.33 16.33
C TYR A 44 -29.44 15.97 14.96
N TYR A 45 -30.50 16.66 14.50
CA TYR A 45 -31.18 16.32 13.25
C TYR A 45 -30.68 17.10 12.02
N PHE A 46 -30.31 18.37 12.17
CA PHE A 46 -29.97 19.23 11.04
C PHE A 46 -28.45 19.36 10.80
N ARG A 47 -27.62 19.26 11.82
CA ARG A 47 -26.17 19.31 11.63
C ARG A 47 -25.63 18.21 10.72
N PRO A 48 -26.08 16.93 10.80
CA PRO A 48 -25.69 15.89 9.85
C PRO A 48 -26.23 16.13 8.43
N LEU A 49 -27.35 16.84 8.28
CA LEU A 49 -27.95 17.16 6.97
C LEU A 49 -27.25 18.33 6.26
N ILE A 50 -26.74 19.30 7.03
CA ILE A 50 -26.13 20.53 6.50
C ILE A 50 -24.62 20.36 6.30
N PHE A 51 -23.94 19.66 7.20
CA PHE A 51 -22.50 19.43 7.12
C PHE A 51 -22.16 18.10 6.45
N LYS A 52 -22.10 18.12 5.11
CA LYS A 52 -21.45 17.06 4.34
C LYS A 52 -19.95 17.15 4.61
N THR A 53 -19.40 16.22 5.34
CA THR A 53 -17.95 16.14 5.52
C THR A 53 -17.35 15.44 4.31
N THR A 54 -16.73 16.21 3.43
CA THR A 54 -15.94 15.65 2.33
C THR A 54 -14.48 15.67 2.74
N GLU A 55 -13.92 14.50 2.95
CA GLU A 55 -12.49 14.33 3.15
C GLU A 55 -11.80 14.35 1.79
N SER A 56 -10.78 15.22 1.61
CA SER A 56 -9.97 15.26 0.40
C SER A 56 -8.64 14.54 0.65
N VAL A 57 -8.36 13.53 -0.16
CA VAL A 57 -7.23 12.62 0.01
C VAL A 57 -6.38 12.63 -1.26
N GLY A 58 -5.06 12.70 -1.11
CA GLY A 58 -4.13 12.67 -2.23
C GLY A 58 -3.29 11.40 -2.25
N TYR A 59 -3.08 10.87 -3.44
CA TYR A 59 -2.18 9.75 -3.75
C TYR A 59 -1.21 10.12 -4.86
N THR A 60 -0.02 9.54 -4.82
CA THR A 60 0.95 9.68 -5.92
C THR A 60 0.72 8.61 -6.97
N GLY A 61 0.79 8.99 -8.23
CA GLY A 61 0.75 8.09 -9.38
C GLY A 61 -0.24 8.53 -10.45
N THR A 62 -0.10 7.92 -11.63
CA THR A 62 -0.98 8.12 -12.78
C THR A 62 -1.69 6.81 -13.07
N TYR A 63 -3.01 6.79 -12.99
CA TYR A 63 -3.80 5.57 -13.03
C TYR A 63 -4.90 5.64 -14.08
N THR A 64 -5.15 4.53 -14.75
CA THR A 64 -6.36 4.29 -15.52
C THR A 64 -7.39 3.59 -14.61
N LEU A 65 -8.62 3.39 -15.08
CA LEU A 65 -9.62 2.61 -14.32
C LEU A 65 -9.18 1.18 -14.00
N SER A 66 -8.38 0.58 -14.88
CA SER A 66 -7.88 -0.80 -14.73
C SER A 66 -6.65 -0.91 -13.83
N THR A 67 -5.94 0.19 -13.60
CA THR A 67 -4.69 0.21 -12.81
C THR A 67 -4.80 0.93 -11.48
N LEU A 68 -6.03 1.26 -11.05
CA LEU A 68 -6.28 1.90 -9.75
C LEU A 68 -5.62 1.13 -8.60
N PRO A 69 -5.11 1.83 -7.58
CA PRO A 69 -4.51 1.21 -6.41
C PRO A 69 -5.46 0.21 -5.73
N ALA A 70 -4.91 -0.94 -5.34
CA ALA A 70 -5.68 -2.03 -4.74
C ALA A 70 -6.36 -1.62 -3.42
N ASP A 71 -5.67 -0.84 -2.59
CA ASP A 71 -6.19 -0.30 -1.32
C ASP A 71 -7.45 0.54 -1.50
N ILE A 72 -7.50 1.36 -2.56
CA ILE A 72 -8.70 2.14 -2.91
C ILE A 72 -9.83 1.22 -3.40
N LEU A 73 -9.49 0.23 -4.25
CA LEU A 73 -10.48 -0.71 -4.77
C LEU A 73 -11.05 -1.61 -3.66
N GLU A 74 -10.23 -1.99 -2.66
CA GLU A 74 -10.63 -2.78 -1.50
C GLU A 74 -11.57 -2.03 -0.55
N GLU A 75 -11.53 -0.69 -0.50
CA GLU A 75 -12.55 0.10 0.18
C GLU A 75 -13.93 -0.02 -0.49
N VAL A 76 -13.95 -0.20 -1.81
CA VAL A 76 -15.17 -0.27 -2.63
C VAL A 76 -15.72 -1.69 -2.74
N SER A 77 -14.84 -2.69 -2.83
CA SER A 77 -15.25 -4.09 -2.98
C SER A 77 -14.22 -5.05 -2.38
N ASN A 78 -14.64 -6.29 -2.21
CA ASN A 78 -13.78 -7.36 -1.74
C ASN A 78 -13.69 -8.45 -2.80
N GLY A 79 -12.61 -9.25 -2.76
CA GLY A 79 -12.50 -10.51 -3.49
C GLY A 79 -13.24 -11.66 -2.80
N LEU A 80 -13.14 -12.87 -3.33
CA LEU A 80 -13.60 -14.09 -2.64
C LEU A 80 -12.86 -14.26 -1.32
N THR A 81 -11.59 -13.98 -1.31
CA THR A 81 -10.70 -13.91 -0.15
C THR A 81 -10.24 -12.48 0.08
N LYS A 82 -9.44 -12.26 1.10
CA LYS A 82 -8.64 -11.05 1.36
C LYS A 82 -7.27 -11.48 1.83
N VAL A 83 -6.28 -10.62 1.62
CA VAL A 83 -4.98 -10.77 2.27
C VAL A 83 -4.86 -9.72 3.36
N ASN A 84 -4.59 -10.16 4.59
CA ASN A 84 -4.41 -9.24 5.70
C ASN A 84 -3.00 -8.62 5.67
N PRO A 85 -2.70 -7.59 6.50
CA PRO A 85 -1.38 -6.95 6.52
C PRO A 85 -0.21 -7.90 6.87
N ASN A 86 -0.51 -9.07 7.45
CA ASN A 86 0.48 -10.11 7.75
C ASN A 86 0.68 -11.10 6.59
N GLY A 87 0.08 -10.84 5.41
CA GLY A 87 0.19 -11.73 4.25
C GLY A 87 -0.65 -13.01 4.34
N GLU A 88 -1.53 -13.15 5.35
CA GLU A 88 -2.40 -14.32 5.49
C GLU A 88 -3.69 -14.14 4.68
N VAL A 89 -4.13 -15.24 4.05
CA VAL A 89 -5.40 -15.26 3.32
C VAL A 89 -6.56 -15.50 4.29
N VAL A 90 -7.51 -14.58 4.29
CA VAL A 90 -8.70 -14.60 5.16
C VAL A 90 -9.99 -14.51 4.34
N PRO A 91 -11.17 -14.90 4.91
CA PRO A 91 -12.44 -14.81 4.22
C PRO A 91 -12.81 -13.39 3.76
N GLY A 92 -13.12 -13.24 2.47
CA GLY A 92 -13.64 -12.01 1.84
C GLY A 92 -15.15 -12.09 1.61
N ALA A 93 -15.56 -12.12 0.34
CA ALA A 93 -16.94 -12.38 -0.07
C ALA A 93 -17.37 -13.86 0.15
N ALA A 94 -16.40 -14.79 0.08
CA ALA A 94 -16.63 -16.15 0.52
C ALA A 94 -16.52 -16.23 2.05
N GLN A 95 -17.37 -17.07 2.67
CA GLN A 95 -17.28 -17.38 4.09
C GLN A 95 -16.25 -18.49 4.38
N SER A 96 -16.04 -19.39 3.40
CA SER A 96 -15.12 -20.52 3.49
C SER A 96 -14.78 -21.06 2.11
N TRP A 97 -13.73 -21.85 2.04
CA TRP A 97 -13.33 -22.59 0.84
C TRP A 97 -12.75 -23.96 1.20
N THR A 98 -12.69 -24.83 0.19
CA THR A 98 -12.00 -26.12 0.26
C THR A 98 -11.08 -26.25 -0.94
N ILE A 99 -9.96 -26.95 -0.77
CA ILE A 99 -8.98 -27.23 -1.80
C ILE A 99 -8.86 -28.73 -1.96
N GLN A 100 -8.89 -29.23 -3.20
CA GLN A 100 -8.69 -30.63 -3.52
C GLN A 100 -7.58 -30.75 -4.57
N ASN A 101 -6.60 -31.62 -4.28
CA ASN A 101 -5.45 -31.92 -5.16
C ASN A 101 -4.69 -30.63 -5.61
N ASP A 102 -4.62 -29.61 -4.76
CA ASP A 102 -3.98 -28.30 -5.03
C ASP A 102 -4.46 -27.59 -6.33
N ARG A 103 -5.59 -28.03 -6.93
CA ARG A 103 -6.10 -27.58 -8.23
C ARG A 103 -7.58 -27.21 -8.23
N ILE A 104 -8.38 -27.78 -7.34
CA ILE A 104 -9.83 -27.57 -7.31
C ILE A 104 -10.16 -26.74 -6.08
N TYR A 105 -10.58 -25.51 -6.31
CA TYR A 105 -10.93 -24.56 -5.26
C TYR A 105 -12.45 -24.34 -5.27
N THR A 106 -13.11 -24.69 -4.18
CA THR A 106 -14.56 -24.51 -4.04
C THR A 106 -14.86 -23.48 -2.96
N PHE A 107 -15.48 -22.37 -3.35
CA PHE A 107 -15.80 -21.25 -2.46
C PHE A 107 -17.30 -21.24 -2.13
N LYS A 108 -17.63 -21.06 -0.84
CA LYS A 108 -19.00 -20.81 -0.36
C LYS A 108 -19.17 -19.34 -0.06
N LEU A 109 -20.09 -18.66 -0.74
CA LEU A 109 -20.34 -17.23 -0.59
C LEU A 109 -21.13 -16.93 0.69
N LYS A 110 -20.91 -15.72 1.24
CA LYS A 110 -21.76 -15.16 2.30
C LYS A 110 -23.13 -14.83 1.73
N ARG A 111 -24.19 -15.40 2.27
CA ARG A 111 -25.57 -15.14 1.84
C ARG A 111 -26.00 -13.71 2.18
N GLY A 112 -26.87 -13.11 1.35
CA GLY A 112 -27.40 -11.77 1.58
C GLY A 112 -26.40 -10.65 1.36
N THR A 113 -25.24 -10.93 0.77
CA THR A 113 -24.28 -9.88 0.38
C THR A 113 -24.84 -9.14 -0.83
N LEU A 114 -24.97 -7.80 -0.73
CA LEU A 114 -25.50 -6.98 -1.79
C LEU A 114 -24.41 -6.09 -2.41
N PHE A 115 -24.44 -5.96 -3.72
CA PHE A 115 -23.75 -4.89 -4.42
C PHE A 115 -24.37 -3.53 -4.11
N HIS A 116 -23.62 -2.45 -4.30
CA HIS A 116 -24.11 -1.06 -4.08
C HIS A 116 -25.33 -0.68 -4.94
N ASN A 117 -25.61 -1.43 -6.01
CA ASN A 117 -26.81 -1.25 -6.84
C ASN A 117 -28.02 -2.05 -6.33
N GLY A 118 -27.91 -2.76 -5.19
CA GLY A 118 -28.96 -3.57 -4.59
C GLY A 118 -29.06 -5.00 -5.12
N GLN A 119 -28.31 -5.37 -6.15
CA GLN A 119 -28.27 -6.75 -6.67
C GLN A 119 -27.55 -7.66 -5.69
N GLU A 120 -28.06 -8.84 -5.45
CA GLU A 120 -27.41 -9.84 -4.58
C GLU A 120 -26.19 -10.45 -5.26
N LEU A 121 -25.08 -10.60 -4.49
CA LEU A 121 -23.90 -11.35 -4.92
C LEU A 121 -24.21 -12.84 -4.95
N THR A 122 -24.10 -13.42 -6.11
CA THR A 122 -24.28 -14.86 -6.35
C THR A 122 -23.12 -15.42 -7.15
N SER A 123 -22.97 -16.74 -7.18
CA SER A 123 -21.94 -17.41 -7.99
C SER A 123 -21.98 -17.03 -9.48
N LYS A 124 -23.17 -16.73 -10.03
CA LYS A 124 -23.36 -16.37 -11.45
C LYS A 124 -22.85 -14.98 -11.82
N ASN A 125 -22.65 -14.07 -10.86
CA ASN A 125 -22.19 -12.72 -11.13
C ASN A 125 -20.77 -12.44 -10.64
N ILE A 126 -20.03 -13.51 -10.33
CA ILE A 126 -18.58 -13.48 -10.13
C ILE A 126 -17.93 -13.88 -11.45
N ASN A 127 -17.05 -13.02 -11.96
CA ASN A 127 -16.31 -13.33 -13.18
C ASN A 127 -14.91 -12.68 -13.08
N PHE A 128 -13.89 -13.52 -12.96
CA PHE A 128 -12.50 -13.09 -12.94
C PHE A 128 -11.79 -13.21 -14.29
N ASN A 129 -12.40 -13.90 -15.29
CA ASN A 129 -11.83 -14.16 -16.61
C ASN A 129 -10.39 -14.70 -16.56
N PHE A 130 -10.17 -15.76 -15.77
CA PHE A 130 -8.86 -16.39 -15.70
C PHE A 130 -8.62 -17.26 -16.94
N GLU A 131 -7.44 -17.12 -17.51
CA GLU A 131 -6.97 -18.04 -18.56
C GLU A 131 -6.63 -19.41 -17.96
N ASN A 132 -6.92 -20.49 -18.67
CA ASN A 132 -6.64 -21.87 -18.27
C ASN A 132 -7.26 -22.32 -16.93
N VAL A 133 -8.35 -21.67 -16.51
CA VAL A 133 -9.13 -22.03 -15.33
C VAL A 133 -10.58 -22.30 -15.75
N THR A 134 -11.08 -23.48 -15.41
CA THR A 134 -12.50 -23.81 -15.64
C THR A 134 -13.32 -23.35 -14.43
N GLU A 135 -14.24 -22.44 -14.68
CA GLU A 135 -15.20 -21.97 -13.67
C GLU A 135 -16.48 -22.79 -13.74
N LYS A 136 -16.96 -23.27 -12.60
CA LYS A 136 -18.25 -24.00 -12.46
C LYS A 136 -19.11 -23.37 -11.40
N VAL A 137 -20.32 -22.98 -11.77
CA VAL A 137 -21.39 -22.58 -10.85
C VAL A 137 -22.04 -23.87 -10.32
N ILE A 138 -21.81 -24.22 -9.05
CA ILE A 138 -22.38 -25.41 -8.42
C ILE A 138 -23.82 -25.13 -7.97
N ASP A 139 -24.01 -24.04 -7.25
CA ASP A 139 -25.32 -23.52 -6.84
C ASP A 139 -25.29 -21.99 -6.72
N LYS A 140 -26.38 -21.37 -6.24
CA LYS A 140 -26.50 -19.91 -6.08
C LYS A 140 -25.37 -19.27 -5.28
N TYR A 141 -24.78 -20.00 -4.33
CA TYR A 141 -23.77 -19.47 -3.39
C TYR A 141 -22.48 -20.29 -3.39
N THR A 142 -22.34 -21.23 -4.31
CA THR A 142 -21.15 -22.07 -4.41
C THR A 142 -20.56 -21.99 -5.81
N ILE A 143 -19.29 -21.55 -5.89
CA ILE A 143 -18.52 -21.47 -7.12
C ILE A 143 -17.24 -22.31 -6.99
N GLN A 144 -16.89 -23.02 -8.05
CA GLN A 144 -15.71 -23.85 -8.12
C GLN A 144 -14.81 -23.44 -9.27
N TYR A 145 -13.52 -23.37 -9.00
CA TYR A 145 -12.47 -23.15 -9.99
C TYR A 145 -11.60 -24.39 -10.09
N ILE A 146 -11.41 -24.87 -11.31
CA ILE A 146 -10.56 -26.01 -11.63
C ILE A 146 -9.40 -25.51 -12.47
N LEU A 147 -8.19 -25.59 -11.91
CA LEU A 147 -6.97 -25.13 -12.54
C LEU A 147 -6.35 -26.25 -13.38
N ALA A 148 -5.71 -25.90 -14.49
CA ALA A 148 -4.97 -26.86 -15.33
C ALA A 148 -3.81 -27.49 -14.55
N ASN A 149 -3.08 -26.70 -13.75
CA ASN A 149 -1.98 -27.13 -12.90
C ASN A 149 -2.18 -26.66 -11.45
N PRO A 150 -1.58 -27.33 -10.45
CA PRO A 150 -1.54 -26.84 -9.09
C PRO A 150 -1.00 -25.40 -9.02
N TYR A 151 -1.72 -24.53 -8.31
CA TYR A 151 -1.32 -23.13 -8.17
C TYR A 151 -1.80 -22.57 -6.82
N SER A 152 -0.97 -22.70 -5.82
CA SER A 152 -1.25 -22.32 -4.43
C SER A 152 -1.48 -20.78 -4.25
N PRO A 153 -0.85 -19.85 -5.03
CA PRO A 153 -1.16 -18.43 -4.95
C PRO A 153 -2.59 -18.07 -5.39
N PHE A 154 -3.39 -19.05 -5.89
CA PHE A 154 -4.76 -18.81 -6.36
C PHE A 154 -5.64 -18.15 -5.31
N LEU A 155 -5.49 -18.50 -4.03
CA LEU A 155 -6.24 -17.86 -2.95
C LEU A 155 -5.94 -16.36 -2.84
N ALA A 156 -4.70 -15.94 -3.03
CA ALA A 156 -4.33 -14.53 -3.08
C ALA A 156 -4.79 -13.86 -4.40
N THR A 157 -4.82 -14.62 -5.50
CA THR A 157 -5.29 -14.13 -6.79
C THR A 157 -6.79 -13.79 -6.78
N VAL A 158 -7.62 -14.59 -6.11
CA VAL A 158 -9.07 -14.31 -5.95
C VAL A 158 -9.39 -13.31 -4.83
N ALA A 159 -8.38 -12.74 -4.19
CA ALA A 159 -8.54 -11.59 -3.30
C ALA A 159 -8.80 -10.28 -4.09
N ARG A 160 -8.57 -10.28 -5.41
CA ARG A 160 -8.91 -9.18 -6.30
C ARG A 160 -10.39 -8.82 -6.18
N PRO A 161 -10.73 -7.50 -5.97
CA PRO A 161 -12.10 -7.05 -5.73
C PRO A 161 -13.10 -7.45 -6.83
N ILE A 162 -14.26 -7.92 -6.44
CA ILE A 162 -15.37 -8.31 -7.32
C ILE A 162 -16.24 -7.07 -7.56
N PHE A 163 -16.45 -6.71 -8.83
CA PHE A 163 -17.31 -5.60 -9.21
C PHE A 163 -18.48 -6.05 -10.08
N GLY A 164 -19.64 -5.49 -9.79
CA GLY A 164 -20.76 -5.47 -10.72
C GLY A 164 -20.60 -4.34 -11.76
N LYS A 165 -21.66 -4.04 -12.48
CA LYS A 165 -21.66 -2.95 -13.48
C LYS A 165 -21.30 -1.61 -12.84
N LYS A 166 -20.55 -0.76 -13.56
CA LYS A 166 -20.16 0.61 -13.18
C LYS A 166 -19.43 0.68 -11.81
N LEU A 167 -18.48 -0.18 -11.55
CA LEU A 167 -17.72 -0.25 -10.29
C LEU A 167 -18.62 -0.41 -9.05
N SER A 168 -19.79 -1.05 -9.20
CA SER A 168 -20.64 -1.38 -8.07
C SER A 168 -19.98 -2.49 -7.26
N GLY A 169 -19.43 -2.18 -6.10
CA GLY A 169 -18.78 -3.12 -5.21
C GLY A 169 -19.70 -3.62 -4.10
N ILE A 170 -19.12 -4.38 -3.18
CA ILE A 170 -19.77 -4.94 -1.97
C ILE A 170 -19.15 -4.40 -0.68
N GLY A 171 -18.25 -3.41 -0.80
CA GLY A 171 -17.50 -2.82 0.30
C GLY A 171 -18.25 -1.70 1.02
N ARG A 172 -17.52 -1.02 1.90
CA ARG A 172 -18.06 0.08 2.70
C ARG A 172 -18.34 1.33 1.88
N TYR A 173 -17.51 1.61 0.87
CA TYR A 173 -17.62 2.83 0.07
C TYR A 173 -18.16 2.53 -1.31
N LYS A 174 -19.15 3.33 -1.74
CA LYS A 174 -19.70 3.31 -3.08
C LYS A 174 -19.03 4.38 -3.94
N VAL A 175 -18.65 4.04 -5.16
CA VAL A 175 -18.19 5.03 -6.15
C VAL A 175 -19.38 5.91 -6.56
N GLU A 176 -19.27 7.22 -6.37
CA GLU A 176 -20.25 8.23 -6.80
C GLU A 176 -19.87 8.82 -8.15
N THR A 177 -18.62 9.28 -8.29
CA THR A 177 -18.11 9.86 -9.54
C THR A 177 -16.68 9.44 -9.77
N VAL A 178 -16.30 9.34 -11.04
CA VAL A 178 -14.91 9.20 -11.49
C VAL A 178 -14.64 10.32 -12.49
N ASP A 179 -13.65 11.14 -12.21
CA ASP A 179 -13.18 12.23 -13.08
C ASP A 179 -11.99 11.72 -13.88
N ILE A 180 -12.12 11.66 -15.22
CA ILE A 180 -11.10 11.15 -16.13
C ILE A 180 -10.67 12.26 -17.08
N ASN A 181 -9.37 12.45 -17.21
CA ASN A 181 -8.77 13.39 -18.15
C ASN A 181 -7.66 12.71 -18.95
N GLY A 182 -7.72 12.76 -20.27
CA GLY A 182 -6.72 12.14 -21.16
C GLY A 182 -6.57 10.62 -20.96
N GLY A 183 -7.65 9.91 -20.57
CA GLY A 183 -7.61 8.47 -20.28
C GLY A 183 -7.15 8.11 -18.86
N PHE A 184 -6.66 9.09 -18.08
CA PHE A 184 -6.21 8.89 -16.71
C PHE A 184 -7.24 9.39 -15.70
N VAL A 185 -7.35 8.68 -14.59
CA VAL A 185 -8.23 9.06 -13.47
C VAL A 185 -7.57 10.22 -12.72
N ARG A 186 -8.23 11.36 -12.70
CA ARG A 186 -7.81 12.54 -11.95
C ARG A 186 -8.32 12.50 -10.52
N ALA A 187 -9.58 12.09 -10.34
CA ALA A 187 -10.18 11.97 -9.02
C ALA A 187 -11.30 10.92 -8.98
N ILE A 188 -11.52 10.34 -7.81
CA ILE A 188 -12.63 9.45 -7.50
C ILE A 188 -13.35 9.98 -6.27
N THR A 189 -14.68 10.07 -6.32
CA THR A 189 -15.50 10.38 -5.15
C THR A 189 -16.18 9.12 -4.65
N LEU A 190 -15.94 8.82 -3.39
CA LEU A 190 -16.50 7.69 -2.66
C LEU A 190 -17.50 8.19 -1.61
N VAL A 191 -18.62 7.48 -1.45
CA VAL A 191 -19.65 7.76 -0.43
C VAL A 191 -19.73 6.58 0.52
N ASP A 192 -19.67 6.85 1.82
CA ASP A 192 -19.85 5.83 2.85
C ASP A 192 -21.29 5.29 2.82
N THR A 193 -21.47 3.99 2.63
CA THR A 193 -22.79 3.34 2.56
C THR A 193 -23.56 3.38 3.88
N LYS A 194 -22.84 3.49 5.01
CA LYS A 194 -23.43 3.60 6.36
C LYS A 194 -23.77 5.04 6.72
N SER A 195 -23.07 6.03 6.15
CA SER A 195 -23.27 7.45 6.43
C SER A 195 -23.15 8.26 5.15
N LYS A 196 -24.30 8.40 4.44
CA LYS A 196 -24.39 9.10 3.13
C LYS A 196 -23.84 10.55 3.14
N ASN A 197 -23.66 11.13 4.32
CA ASN A 197 -23.11 12.48 4.49
C ASN A 197 -21.58 12.51 4.52
N LYS A 198 -20.93 11.34 4.63
CA LYS A 198 -19.47 11.22 4.60
C LYS A 198 -19.02 10.86 3.18
N LYS A 199 -18.26 11.74 2.58
CA LYS A 199 -17.64 11.54 1.27
C LYS A 199 -16.13 11.58 1.41
N LYS A 200 -15.46 10.78 0.61
CA LYS A 200 -14.01 10.80 0.42
C LYS A 200 -13.75 11.13 -1.05
N LYS A 201 -13.04 12.21 -1.32
CA LYS A 201 -12.62 12.56 -2.67
C LYS A 201 -11.12 12.31 -2.79
N ILE A 202 -10.75 11.35 -3.60
CA ILE A 202 -9.37 10.88 -3.79
C ILE A 202 -8.84 11.52 -5.07
N TYR A 203 -7.73 12.23 -4.97
CA TYR A 203 -7.02 12.87 -6.08
C TYR A 203 -5.71 12.15 -6.35
N PHE A 204 -5.33 12.06 -7.62
CA PHE A 204 -4.07 11.46 -8.05
C PHE A 204 -3.14 12.53 -8.60
N TYR A 205 -1.91 12.52 -8.12
CA TYR A 205 -0.86 13.45 -8.53
C TYR A 205 0.31 12.69 -9.14
N PRO A 206 0.89 13.15 -10.26
CA PRO A 206 1.89 12.38 -11.00
C PRO A 206 3.18 12.14 -10.20
N THR A 207 3.52 13.04 -9.28
CA THR A 207 4.75 12.95 -8.47
C THR A 207 4.47 13.22 -7.00
N GLN A 208 5.34 12.73 -6.11
CA GLN A 208 5.26 13.03 -4.68
C GLN A 208 5.44 14.53 -4.39
N GLN A 209 6.23 15.23 -5.20
CA GLN A 209 6.40 16.67 -5.07
C GLN A 209 5.09 17.40 -5.34
N ALA A 210 4.40 17.08 -6.46
CA ALA A 210 3.09 17.65 -6.78
C ALA A 210 2.05 17.37 -5.69
N LEU A 211 2.03 16.14 -5.16
CA LEU A 211 1.15 15.73 -4.07
C LEU A 211 1.40 16.57 -2.80
N LYS A 212 2.65 16.74 -2.40
CA LYS A 212 3.01 17.52 -1.21
C LYS A 212 2.69 19.01 -1.38
N VAL A 213 2.90 19.57 -2.58
CA VAL A 213 2.50 20.96 -2.90
C VAL A 213 0.99 21.11 -2.80
N ALA A 214 0.19 20.20 -3.35
CA ALA A 214 -1.27 20.22 -3.23
C ALA A 214 -1.73 20.16 -1.76
N PHE A 215 -1.05 19.36 -0.93
CA PHE A 215 -1.29 19.34 0.51
C PHE A 215 -0.93 20.69 1.16
N MET A 216 0.19 21.30 0.81
CA MET A 216 0.56 22.64 1.31
C MET A 216 -0.51 23.69 0.97
N LEU A 217 -0.99 23.70 -0.26
CA LEU A 217 -2.02 24.63 -0.74
C LEU A 217 -3.42 24.35 -0.18
N GLY A 218 -3.63 23.17 0.47
CA GLY A 218 -4.92 22.80 1.04
C GLY A 218 -5.91 22.22 0.03
N GLU A 219 -5.48 21.82 -1.17
CA GLU A 219 -6.30 21.09 -2.14
C GLU A 219 -6.71 19.73 -1.59
N VAL A 220 -5.80 19.08 -0.85
CA VAL A 220 -6.04 17.85 -0.13
C VAL A 220 -5.75 18.03 1.36
N SER A 221 -6.59 17.42 2.20
CA SER A 221 -6.44 17.45 3.66
C SER A 221 -5.60 16.29 4.20
N ARG A 222 -5.45 15.22 3.42
CA ARG A 222 -4.63 14.03 3.76
C ARG A 222 -3.83 13.56 2.57
N ILE A 223 -2.62 13.08 2.82
CA ILE A 223 -1.77 12.43 1.82
C ILE A 223 -1.19 11.14 2.40
N PHE A 224 -1.02 10.15 1.53
CA PHE A 224 -0.57 8.81 1.90
C PHE A 224 0.69 8.40 1.14
N GLY A 225 1.53 7.61 1.81
CA GLY A 225 2.63 6.89 1.19
C GLY A 225 3.76 7.78 0.67
N VAL A 226 4.00 8.97 1.27
CA VAL A 226 5.15 9.79 0.88
C VAL A 226 6.42 9.31 1.58
N VAL A 227 7.52 9.19 0.84
CA VAL A 227 8.82 8.72 1.39
C VAL A 227 9.58 9.83 2.12
N SER A 228 9.14 11.08 2.02
CA SER A 228 9.71 12.24 2.71
C SER A 228 8.61 13.26 2.99
N THR A 229 8.67 13.88 4.17
CA THR A 229 7.77 14.96 4.58
C THR A 229 8.22 16.33 4.10
N THR A 230 9.39 16.42 3.43
CA THR A 230 10.02 17.69 3.06
C THR A 230 9.68 18.09 1.62
N VAL A 231 9.40 19.36 1.42
CA VAL A 231 9.26 20.04 0.12
C VAL A 231 10.26 21.18 0.13
N ASP A 232 11.25 21.12 -0.75
CA ASP A 232 12.40 22.01 -0.73
C ASP A 232 13.03 22.08 0.68
N GLU A 233 13.04 23.24 1.35
CA GLU A 233 13.54 23.39 2.72
C GLU A 233 12.44 23.26 3.80
N THR A 234 11.18 23.07 3.39
CA THR A 234 10.03 23.03 4.31
C THR A 234 9.69 21.63 4.72
N ASP A 235 9.77 21.32 6.00
CA ASP A 235 9.32 20.06 6.57
C ASP A 235 7.85 20.15 7.03
N LEU A 236 6.95 19.53 6.29
CA LEU A 236 5.51 19.53 6.54
C LEU A 236 5.13 18.86 7.88
N ALA A 237 5.95 17.93 8.36
CA ALA A 237 5.72 17.26 9.64
C ALA A 237 5.86 18.21 10.84
N LYS A 238 6.55 19.34 10.67
CA LYS A 238 6.72 20.37 11.70
C LYS A 238 5.59 21.40 11.75
N TRP A 239 4.63 21.32 10.84
CA TRP A 239 3.52 22.28 10.83
C TRP A 239 2.56 22.01 12.00
N LYS A 240 2.19 23.08 12.71
CA LYS A 240 1.44 23.04 13.98
C LYS A 240 0.08 22.29 13.93
N LYS A 241 -0.54 22.22 12.73
CA LYS A 241 -1.83 21.55 12.47
C LYS A 241 -1.71 20.30 11.60
N VAL A 242 -0.50 19.76 11.47
CA VAL A 242 -0.26 18.55 10.70
C VAL A 242 0.08 17.41 11.63
N LYS A 243 -0.73 16.37 11.55
CA LYS A 243 -0.47 15.08 12.19
C LYS A 243 0.28 14.21 11.21
N THR A 244 1.38 13.64 11.67
CA THR A 244 2.24 12.75 10.87
C THR A 244 2.26 11.36 11.48
N GLU A 245 1.93 10.37 10.69
CA GLU A 245 2.07 8.95 11.02
C GLU A 245 3.11 8.35 10.07
N ASN A 246 3.95 7.45 10.56
CA ASN A 246 4.91 6.75 9.73
C ASN A 246 4.80 5.24 9.94
N TYR A 247 5.16 4.49 8.88
CA TYR A 247 5.16 3.04 8.90
C TYR A 247 6.19 2.51 7.90
N THR A 248 6.64 1.26 8.11
CA THR A 248 7.46 0.55 7.13
C THR A 248 6.55 -0.07 6.08
N ASN A 249 6.77 0.25 4.80
CA ASN A 249 5.99 -0.33 3.72
C ASN A 249 6.60 -1.65 3.24
N TYR A 250 6.11 -2.76 3.75
CA TYR A 250 6.56 -4.11 3.39
C TYR A 250 6.06 -4.60 2.02
N THR A 251 5.20 -3.85 1.32
CA THR A 251 4.79 -4.18 -0.05
C THR A 251 5.77 -3.68 -1.11
N GLY A 252 6.73 -2.87 -0.72
CA GLY A 252 7.78 -2.35 -1.60
C GLY A 252 9.16 -2.65 -1.03
N LEU A 253 10.06 -3.15 -1.86
CA LEU A 253 11.43 -3.46 -1.50
C LEU A 253 12.38 -2.72 -2.42
N VAL A 254 13.26 -1.90 -1.87
CA VAL A 254 14.37 -1.31 -2.62
C VAL A 254 15.52 -2.27 -2.64
N ALA A 255 15.92 -2.67 -3.84
CA ALA A 255 16.99 -3.62 -4.07
C ALA A 255 18.03 -3.10 -5.08
N ILE A 256 19.21 -3.66 -5.02
CA ILE A 256 20.33 -3.40 -5.90
C ILE A 256 20.45 -4.62 -6.79
N PHE A 257 19.99 -4.54 -8.04
CA PHE A 257 19.99 -5.62 -9.00
C PHE A 257 21.32 -5.68 -9.75
N TYR A 258 21.91 -6.84 -9.82
CA TYR A 258 23.15 -7.09 -10.55
C TYR A 258 22.83 -7.80 -11.87
N ASN A 259 23.34 -7.31 -12.99
CA ASN A 259 23.22 -8.01 -14.26
C ASN A 259 24.20 -9.20 -14.27
N ASN A 260 23.67 -10.42 -14.16
CA ASN A 260 24.50 -11.63 -14.13
C ASN A 260 25.07 -12.00 -15.51
N ASN A 261 24.68 -11.31 -16.60
CA ASN A 261 25.30 -11.44 -17.92
C ASN A 261 26.51 -10.49 -18.09
N ASP A 262 26.71 -9.52 -17.18
CA ASP A 262 27.85 -8.60 -17.22
C ASP A 262 29.16 -9.35 -16.93
N SER A 263 30.23 -9.00 -17.63
CA SER A 263 31.54 -9.67 -17.52
C SER A 263 32.17 -9.60 -16.13
N VAL A 264 31.85 -8.56 -15.36
CA VAL A 264 32.35 -8.36 -13.97
C VAL A 264 31.36 -8.97 -12.98
N LEU A 265 30.07 -8.67 -13.15
CA LEU A 265 29.03 -9.02 -12.18
C LEU A 265 28.51 -10.46 -12.31
N ASN A 266 28.91 -11.21 -13.32
CA ASN A 266 28.69 -12.65 -13.38
C ASN A 266 29.46 -13.40 -12.25
N ASN A 267 30.53 -12.79 -11.70
CA ASN A 267 31.30 -13.35 -10.61
C ASN A 267 30.59 -13.19 -9.27
N LYS A 268 30.16 -14.32 -8.68
CA LYS A 268 29.47 -14.36 -7.37
C LYS A 268 30.27 -13.67 -6.25
N LYS A 269 31.62 -13.82 -6.21
CA LYS A 269 32.46 -13.21 -5.16
C LYS A 269 32.39 -11.68 -5.21
N ILE A 270 32.34 -11.09 -6.40
CA ILE A 270 32.18 -9.64 -6.57
C ILE A 270 30.84 -9.21 -6.02
N ARG A 271 29.74 -9.86 -6.41
CA ARG A 271 28.40 -9.53 -5.90
C ARG A 271 28.31 -9.69 -4.39
N GLN A 272 28.90 -10.76 -3.83
CA GLN A 272 28.97 -10.96 -2.36
C GLN A 272 29.76 -9.83 -1.68
N ALA A 273 30.91 -9.43 -2.23
CA ALA A 273 31.72 -8.33 -1.69
C ALA A 273 30.94 -7.02 -1.68
N LEU A 274 30.26 -6.69 -2.79
CA LEU A 274 29.40 -5.50 -2.89
C LEU A 274 28.25 -5.54 -1.87
N ASN A 275 27.64 -6.70 -1.66
CA ASN A 275 26.55 -6.89 -0.71
C ASN A 275 27.00 -6.76 0.75
N TYR A 276 28.14 -7.39 1.12
CA TYR A 276 28.63 -7.35 2.50
C TYR A 276 29.19 -6.00 2.93
N SER A 277 29.59 -5.15 2.00
CA SER A 277 30.07 -3.79 2.28
C SER A 277 28.94 -2.75 2.42
N LEU A 278 27.67 -3.14 2.19
CA LEU A 278 26.55 -2.21 2.34
C LEU A 278 26.35 -1.78 3.80
N PRO A 279 25.97 -0.51 4.05
CA PRO A 279 25.68 -0.03 5.40
C PRO A 279 24.61 -0.84 6.11
N GLU A 280 24.82 -1.11 7.39
CA GLU A 280 23.80 -1.77 8.22
C GLU A 280 22.60 -0.87 8.46
N LYS A 281 22.87 0.39 8.82
CA LYS A 281 21.81 1.36 9.10
C LYS A 281 21.31 2.01 7.81
N VAL A 282 20.00 2.00 7.64
CA VAL A 282 19.31 2.68 6.53
C VAL A 282 18.38 3.75 7.11
N GLU A 283 18.65 5.03 6.81
CA GLU A 283 17.88 6.14 7.37
C GLU A 283 16.46 6.26 6.79
N VAL A 284 16.30 5.83 5.53
CA VAL A 284 15.06 5.96 4.76
C VAL A 284 14.12 4.75 4.85
N GLY A 285 14.47 3.76 5.68
CA GLY A 285 13.67 2.55 5.79
C GLY A 285 14.21 1.54 6.80
N GLU A 286 13.62 0.36 6.79
CA GLU A 286 14.05 -0.79 7.58
C GLU A 286 14.92 -1.70 6.72
N ARG A 287 16.09 -2.11 7.24
CA ARG A 287 17.06 -2.96 6.53
C ARG A 287 16.41 -4.29 6.13
N ALA A 288 16.49 -4.61 4.85
CA ALA A 288 16.03 -5.89 4.31
C ALA A 288 17.20 -6.89 4.20
N PHE A 289 16.93 -8.15 4.49
CA PHE A 289 17.93 -9.24 4.43
C PHE A 289 17.57 -10.31 3.41
N GLY A 290 16.43 -10.17 2.75
CA GLY A 290 15.95 -11.15 1.79
C GLY A 290 14.76 -10.63 1.00
N PRO A 291 14.27 -11.45 0.06
CA PRO A 291 13.19 -11.08 -0.83
C PRO A 291 11.79 -11.13 -0.19
N ILE A 292 11.65 -11.74 0.98
CA ILE A 292 10.37 -11.90 1.69
C ILE A 292 10.38 -11.02 2.94
N PRO A 293 9.35 -10.17 3.14
CA PRO A 293 9.32 -9.22 4.24
C PRO A 293 9.02 -9.89 5.59
N PRO A 294 9.47 -9.27 6.73
CA PRO A 294 9.36 -9.87 8.07
C PRO A 294 7.92 -10.13 8.55
N ASN A 295 6.95 -9.39 8.03
CA ASN A 295 5.53 -9.58 8.36
C ASN A 295 4.86 -10.73 7.59
N SER A 296 5.56 -11.36 6.64
CA SER A 296 5.03 -12.53 5.92
C SER A 296 5.12 -13.80 6.75
N PRO A 297 4.11 -14.69 6.72
CA PRO A 297 4.18 -16.00 7.39
C PRO A 297 5.24 -16.93 6.79
N TYR A 298 5.80 -16.59 5.65
CA TYR A 298 6.87 -17.31 4.95
C TYR A 298 8.26 -16.72 5.17
N PHE A 299 8.36 -15.68 5.98
CA PHE A 299 9.67 -15.09 6.31
C PHE A 299 10.55 -16.11 7.04
N SER A 300 11.77 -16.22 6.58
CA SER A 300 12.81 -16.98 7.25
C SER A 300 14.00 -16.07 7.48
N GLN A 301 14.44 -15.97 8.71
CA GLN A 301 15.63 -15.18 9.02
C GLN A 301 16.83 -15.80 8.32
N PRO A 302 17.56 -15.08 7.47
CA PRO A 302 18.73 -15.63 6.81
C PRO A 302 19.78 -16.03 7.86
N PRO A 303 20.50 -17.13 7.64
CA PRO A 303 21.59 -17.53 8.54
C PRO A 303 22.63 -16.41 8.56
N THR A 304 23.11 -16.08 9.74
CA THR A 304 24.09 -15.05 10.12
C THR A 304 24.58 -14.17 8.95
N TYR A 305 23.79 -13.17 8.63
CA TYR A 305 24.12 -12.26 7.54
C TYR A 305 25.24 -11.33 8.02
N LYS A 306 26.42 -11.46 7.44
CA LYS A 306 27.51 -10.52 7.68
C LYS A 306 27.21 -9.24 6.94
N ILE A 307 26.83 -8.21 7.68
CA ILE A 307 26.53 -6.88 7.15
C ILE A 307 27.68 -5.98 7.53
N SER A 308 28.03 -5.05 6.63
CA SER A 308 29.09 -4.07 6.84
C SER A 308 30.46 -4.70 7.17
N ASP A 309 30.71 -5.90 6.64
CA ASP A 309 31.97 -6.63 6.80
C ASP A 309 32.95 -6.22 5.67
N LEU A 310 33.63 -5.10 5.88
CA LEU A 310 34.55 -4.54 4.89
C LEU A 310 35.77 -5.44 4.67
N GLU A 311 36.23 -6.13 5.71
CA GLU A 311 37.43 -7.01 5.62
C GLU A 311 37.10 -8.28 4.81
N LEU A 312 35.93 -8.87 5.03
CA LEU A 312 35.47 -9.99 4.21
C LEU A 312 35.28 -9.55 2.76
N SER A 313 34.68 -8.34 2.54
CA SER A 313 34.48 -7.78 1.21
C SER A 313 35.79 -7.61 0.45
N LYS A 314 36.82 -7.03 1.07
CA LYS A 314 38.16 -6.89 0.50
C LYS A 314 38.81 -8.26 0.22
N THR A 315 38.65 -9.21 1.12
CA THR A 315 39.17 -10.60 0.96
C THR A 315 38.51 -11.28 -0.26
N LEU A 316 37.21 -11.13 -0.45
CA LEU A 316 36.51 -11.67 -1.61
C LEU A 316 37.00 -11.04 -2.91
N LEU A 317 37.19 -9.71 -2.93
CA LEU A 317 37.70 -8.99 -4.11
C LEU A 317 39.16 -9.38 -4.43
N SER A 318 40.02 -9.53 -3.45
CA SER A 318 41.42 -9.96 -3.67
C SER A 318 41.55 -11.40 -4.22
N ALA A 319 40.51 -12.23 -4.01
CA ALA A 319 40.44 -13.57 -4.54
C ALA A 319 39.90 -13.63 -6.01
N VAL A 320 39.59 -12.50 -6.62
CA VAL A 320 39.21 -12.38 -8.03
C VAL A 320 40.46 -12.21 -8.88
N LYS A 321 40.61 -13.06 -9.90
CA LYS A 321 41.84 -13.07 -10.74
C LYS A 321 41.96 -11.84 -11.63
N ASP A 322 40.81 -11.35 -12.17
CA ASP A 322 40.80 -10.24 -13.09
C ASP A 322 40.37 -8.96 -12.32
N PRO A 323 41.29 -8.00 -12.13
CA PRO A 323 40.97 -6.76 -11.43
C PRO A 323 39.97 -5.92 -12.24
N MET A 324 39.03 -5.34 -11.53
CA MET A 324 38.08 -4.35 -12.13
C MET A 324 38.86 -3.09 -12.50
N THR A 325 39.07 -2.83 -13.80
CA THR A 325 39.80 -1.67 -14.31
C THR A 325 38.91 -0.45 -14.48
N ASP A 326 37.68 -0.67 -14.94
CA ASP A 326 36.72 0.36 -15.23
C ASP A 326 35.70 0.57 -14.09
N PRO A 327 35.23 1.81 -13.90
CA PRO A 327 34.18 2.06 -12.92
C PRO A 327 32.87 1.35 -13.28
N ILE A 328 32.27 0.63 -12.33
CA ILE A 328 30.97 -0.01 -12.48
C ILE A 328 29.88 1.07 -12.53
N VAL A 329 28.95 0.96 -13.50
CA VAL A 329 27.84 1.89 -13.64
C VAL A 329 26.66 1.50 -12.77
N ILE A 330 26.28 2.38 -11.84
CA ILE A 330 25.06 2.28 -11.03
C ILE A 330 23.97 3.09 -11.73
N SER A 331 23.03 2.42 -12.38
CA SER A 331 21.83 3.04 -12.92
C SER A 331 20.76 3.15 -11.84
N THR A 332 20.02 4.27 -11.80
CA THR A 332 18.94 4.48 -10.85
C THR A 332 17.98 5.56 -11.35
N THR A 333 16.75 5.61 -10.81
CA THR A 333 15.86 6.75 -11.04
C THR A 333 16.20 7.91 -10.11
N ASP A 334 15.73 9.12 -10.43
CA ASP A 334 15.96 10.33 -9.63
C ASP A 334 15.59 10.12 -8.14
N GLU A 335 14.51 9.39 -7.88
CA GLU A 335 14.03 9.08 -6.52
C GLU A 335 15.10 8.39 -5.65
N TYR A 336 15.93 7.52 -6.23
CA TYR A 336 16.94 6.73 -5.49
C TYR A 336 18.37 7.23 -5.68
N GLN A 337 18.58 8.41 -6.29
CA GLN A 337 19.91 8.96 -6.54
C GLN A 337 20.72 9.14 -5.23
N LYS A 338 20.08 9.63 -4.16
CA LYS A 338 20.72 9.77 -2.84
C LYS A 338 21.12 8.40 -2.25
N VAL A 339 20.30 7.40 -2.45
CA VAL A 339 20.60 6.02 -2.03
C VAL A 339 21.81 5.48 -2.81
N ALA A 340 21.85 5.72 -4.12
CA ALA A 340 23.00 5.34 -4.96
C ALA A 340 24.30 6.00 -4.49
N GLN A 341 24.27 7.27 -4.08
CA GLN A 341 25.44 7.96 -3.52
C GLN A 341 25.94 7.35 -2.21
N VAL A 342 25.02 6.91 -1.33
CA VAL A 342 25.39 6.21 -0.09
C VAL A 342 26.07 4.88 -0.41
N ILE A 343 25.53 4.13 -1.36
CA ILE A 343 26.07 2.83 -1.81
C ILE A 343 27.42 3.02 -2.49
N GLN A 344 27.57 4.04 -3.36
CA GLN A 344 28.83 4.39 -3.99
C GLN A 344 29.95 4.60 -2.96
N LYS A 345 29.68 5.43 -1.93
CA LYS A 345 30.64 5.67 -0.84
C LYS A 345 31.03 4.40 -0.08
N ALA A 346 30.07 3.49 0.14
CA ALA A 346 30.35 2.23 0.79
C ALA A 346 31.26 1.33 -0.07
N TRP A 347 31.07 1.29 -1.38
CA TRP A 347 31.90 0.51 -2.30
C TRP A 347 33.27 1.11 -2.53
N GLU A 348 33.40 2.42 -2.48
CA GLU A 348 34.72 3.10 -2.48
C GLU A 348 35.62 2.66 -1.32
N GLN A 349 35.05 2.35 -0.13
CA GLN A 349 35.82 1.85 1.04
C GLN A 349 36.45 0.47 0.83
N ILE A 350 35.92 -0.30 -0.10
CA ILE A 350 36.46 -1.61 -0.49
C ILE A 350 37.25 -1.54 -1.81
N GLY A 351 37.51 -0.33 -2.32
CA GLY A 351 38.31 -0.09 -3.53
C GLY A 351 37.56 -0.23 -4.85
N VAL A 352 36.22 -0.33 -4.83
CA VAL A 352 35.40 -0.43 -6.05
C VAL A 352 35.00 0.96 -6.52
N LYS A 353 35.46 1.34 -7.73
CA LYS A 353 35.10 2.61 -8.38
C LYS A 353 33.74 2.47 -9.07
N THR A 354 32.86 3.45 -8.90
CA THR A 354 31.54 3.45 -9.52
C THR A 354 31.17 4.79 -10.13
N LYS A 355 30.24 4.78 -11.10
CA LYS A 355 29.61 5.97 -11.68
C LYS A 355 28.09 5.88 -11.57
N ILE A 356 27.41 6.94 -11.14
CA ILE A 356 25.96 6.97 -11.05
C ILE A 356 25.40 7.52 -12.38
N LYS A 357 24.41 6.81 -12.93
CA LYS A 357 23.64 7.20 -14.12
C LYS A 357 22.16 7.27 -13.75
N VAL A 358 21.59 8.47 -13.82
CA VAL A 358 20.14 8.64 -13.60
C VAL A 358 19.39 8.34 -14.89
N VAL A 359 18.36 7.50 -14.80
CA VAL A 359 17.48 7.05 -15.89
C VAL A 359 16.02 7.30 -15.52
N GLN A 360 15.14 7.37 -16.52
CA GLN A 360 13.70 7.58 -16.27
C GLN A 360 12.95 6.29 -15.97
N ASP A 361 13.30 5.22 -16.65
CA ASP A 361 12.68 3.89 -16.56
C ASP A 361 13.72 2.81 -16.38
N ILE A 362 13.26 1.54 -16.20
CA ILE A 362 14.15 0.38 -16.15
C ILE A 362 14.89 0.26 -17.48
N PRO A 363 16.23 0.41 -17.50
CA PRO A 363 16.99 0.33 -18.75
C PRO A 363 16.99 -1.11 -19.28
N SER A 364 17.00 -1.26 -20.59
CA SER A 364 17.10 -2.57 -21.24
C SER A 364 18.46 -3.25 -21.00
N ASP A 365 19.50 -2.44 -20.74
CA ASP A 365 20.85 -2.88 -20.43
C ASP A 365 21.41 -2.04 -19.28
N PHE A 366 22.02 -2.70 -18.31
CA PHE A 366 22.65 -2.08 -17.14
C PHE A 366 23.69 -3.05 -16.53
N GLN A 367 24.63 -2.52 -15.76
CA GLN A 367 25.48 -3.33 -14.89
C GLN A 367 24.81 -3.51 -13.52
N ILE A 368 24.51 -2.38 -12.85
CA ILE A 368 23.78 -2.35 -11.57
C ILE A 368 22.57 -1.44 -11.74
N PHE A 369 21.42 -1.88 -11.20
CA PHE A 369 20.21 -1.06 -11.17
C PHE A 369 19.63 -1.00 -9.76
N ILE A 370 19.46 0.21 -9.22
CA ILE A 370 18.81 0.43 -7.92
C ILE A 370 17.39 0.87 -8.16
N TYR A 371 16.46 0.07 -7.68
CA TYR A 371 15.03 0.32 -7.91
C TYR A 371 14.16 -0.32 -6.83
N ARG A 372 12.94 0.21 -6.68
CA ARG A 372 11.92 -0.37 -5.81
C ARG A 372 11.03 -1.31 -6.60
N ILE A 373 10.98 -2.56 -6.18
CA ILE A 373 10.00 -3.52 -6.69
C ILE A 373 8.79 -3.61 -5.76
N LYS A 374 7.63 -3.89 -6.35
CA LYS A 374 6.43 -4.24 -5.59
C LYS A 374 6.46 -5.73 -5.29
N LEU A 375 6.40 -6.07 -4.02
CA LEU A 375 6.33 -7.46 -3.60
C LEU A 375 4.89 -7.98 -3.71
N PRO A 376 4.68 -9.21 -4.20
CA PRO A 376 3.38 -9.86 -4.15
C PRO A 376 2.99 -10.17 -2.70
N ALA A 377 1.69 -10.21 -2.43
CA ALA A 377 1.16 -10.59 -1.12
C ALA A 377 1.42 -12.07 -0.79
N ASP A 378 1.36 -12.94 -1.80
CA ASP A 378 1.83 -14.33 -1.72
C ASP A 378 3.36 -14.36 -1.93
N PRO A 379 4.13 -15.25 -1.29
CA PRO A 379 5.59 -15.33 -1.43
C PRO A 379 6.05 -15.77 -2.82
N ASP A 380 5.15 -16.10 -3.74
CA ASP A 380 5.47 -16.50 -5.11
C ASP A 380 6.14 -15.37 -5.89
N GLN A 381 7.44 -15.47 -6.03
CA GLN A 381 8.28 -14.54 -6.79
C GLN A 381 8.81 -15.16 -8.10
N TYR A 382 8.10 -16.15 -8.62
CA TYR A 382 8.44 -16.84 -9.87
C TYR A 382 8.75 -15.85 -11.01
N VAL A 383 7.89 -14.86 -11.21
CA VAL A 383 8.06 -13.87 -12.28
C VAL A 383 9.29 -12.99 -12.15
N LEU A 384 9.87 -12.90 -10.94
CA LEU A 384 11.04 -12.05 -10.66
C LEU A 384 12.37 -12.82 -10.78
N TRP A 385 12.39 -14.12 -10.42
CA TRP A 385 13.63 -14.85 -10.23
C TRP A 385 13.77 -16.13 -11.06
N HIS A 386 12.70 -16.68 -11.64
CA HIS A 386 12.79 -17.89 -12.46
C HIS A 386 13.55 -17.59 -13.75
N SER A 387 14.43 -18.52 -14.17
CA SER A 387 15.36 -18.35 -15.29
C SER A 387 14.69 -18.00 -16.63
N ASP A 388 13.47 -18.49 -16.84
CA ASP A 388 12.72 -18.28 -18.12
C ASP A 388 11.85 -17.01 -18.10
N GLN A 389 11.84 -16.24 -17.02
CA GLN A 389 10.96 -15.09 -16.93
C GLN A 389 11.59 -13.81 -17.47
N ARG A 390 10.84 -13.10 -18.31
CA ARG A 390 11.26 -11.81 -18.89
C ARG A 390 11.44 -10.71 -17.82
N ASN A 391 10.71 -10.80 -16.72
CA ASN A 391 10.82 -9.85 -15.61
C ASN A 391 11.99 -10.14 -14.66
N ASN A 392 12.76 -11.22 -14.90
CA ASN A 392 14.04 -11.48 -14.25
C ASN A 392 15.11 -10.56 -14.83
N ILE A 393 15.07 -9.29 -14.45
CA ILE A 393 15.97 -8.25 -14.96
C ILE A 393 17.44 -8.48 -14.62
N THR A 394 17.74 -9.34 -13.65
CA THR A 394 19.10 -9.71 -13.27
C THR A 394 19.74 -10.74 -14.21
N HIS A 395 18.96 -11.35 -15.09
CA HIS A 395 19.38 -12.48 -15.94
C HIS A 395 19.98 -13.65 -15.13
N TYR A 396 19.65 -13.73 -13.86
CA TYR A 396 20.10 -14.79 -12.97
C TYR A 396 19.49 -16.14 -13.38
N LYS A 397 20.31 -17.19 -13.40
CA LYS A 397 19.89 -18.55 -13.76
C LYS A 397 20.39 -19.54 -12.74
N ASN A 398 19.48 -20.27 -12.10
CA ASN A 398 19.81 -21.31 -11.14
C ASN A 398 18.68 -22.34 -11.06
N LEU A 399 18.95 -23.57 -11.54
CA LEU A 399 17.95 -24.65 -11.58
C LEU A 399 17.36 -25.00 -10.20
N ARG A 400 18.12 -24.81 -9.11
CA ARG A 400 17.64 -25.03 -7.76
C ARG A 400 16.59 -23.97 -7.38
N ILE A 401 16.86 -22.72 -7.68
CA ILE A 401 15.92 -21.61 -7.44
C ILE A 401 14.67 -21.81 -8.29
N ASP A 402 14.82 -22.17 -9.57
CA ASP A 402 13.71 -22.45 -10.46
C ASP A 402 12.80 -23.55 -9.88
N LYS A 403 13.41 -24.66 -9.44
CA LYS A 403 12.67 -25.76 -8.82
C LYS A 403 11.97 -25.37 -7.52
N LEU A 404 12.62 -24.59 -6.64
CA LEU A 404 11.98 -24.09 -5.42
C LEU A 404 10.79 -23.18 -5.70
N LEU A 405 10.87 -22.33 -6.72
CA LEU A 405 9.78 -21.48 -7.15
C LEU A 405 8.61 -22.29 -7.73
N GLU A 406 8.91 -23.30 -8.56
CA GLU A 406 7.90 -24.23 -9.11
C GLU A 406 7.19 -25.03 -8.01
N ASP A 407 7.96 -25.62 -7.08
CA ASP A 407 7.40 -26.37 -5.97
C ASP A 407 6.58 -25.47 -5.01
N GLY A 408 7.10 -24.28 -4.68
CA GLY A 408 6.43 -23.33 -3.82
C GLY A 408 5.08 -22.85 -4.34
N ARG A 409 4.91 -22.77 -5.66
CA ARG A 409 3.62 -22.42 -6.27
C ARG A 409 2.68 -23.60 -6.50
N SER A 410 3.20 -24.82 -6.42
CA SER A 410 2.41 -26.04 -6.67
C SER A 410 1.78 -26.66 -5.42
N ILE A 411 2.27 -26.31 -4.23
CA ILE A 411 1.87 -26.92 -2.95
C ILE A 411 1.02 -25.94 -2.14
N SER A 412 -0.17 -26.35 -1.70
CA SER A 412 -1.04 -25.52 -0.86
C SER A 412 -0.84 -25.74 0.65
N ASP A 413 -0.16 -26.81 1.06
CA ASP A 413 0.18 -27.07 2.45
C ASP A 413 1.12 -25.99 3.00
N LEU A 414 0.67 -25.25 4.01
CA LEU A 414 1.37 -24.07 4.55
C LEU A 414 2.76 -24.43 5.10
N GLU A 415 2.88 -25.52 5.85
CA GLU A 415 4.15 -25.86 6.53
C GLU A 415 5.19 -26.38 5.52
N LYS A 416 4.77 -27.12 4.52
CA LYS A 416 5.66 -27.51 3.41
C LYS A 416 6.11 -26.31 2.61
N ARG A 417 5.17 -25.40 2.30
CA ARG A 417 5.48 -24.15 1.60
C ARG A 417 6.47 -23.27 2.35
N LYS A 418 6.32 -23.13 3.68
CA LYS A 418 7.27 -22.40 4.51
C LYS A 418 8.71 -22.92 4.37
N LYS A 419 8.87 -24.25 4.39
CA LYS A 419 10.19 -24.87 4.21
C LYS A 419 10.79 -24.57 2.84
N ILE A 420 10.00 -24.68 1.78
CA ILE A 420 10.43 -24.36 0.41
C ILE A 420 10.88 -22.90 0.31
N TYR A 421 10.09 -21.96 0.84
CA TYR A 421 10.46 -20.54 0.79
C TYR A 421 11.60 -20.18 1.76
N ALA A 422 11.83 -20.93 2.82
CA ALA A 422 13.03 -20.78 3.63
C ALA A 422 14.29 -21.16 2.85
N ASP A 423 14.26 -22.28 2.12
CA ASP A 423 15.37 -22.70 1.24
C ASP A 423 15.54 -21.72 0.07
N PHE A 424 14.47 -21.25 -0.54
CA PHE A 424 14.51 -20.21 -1.57
C PHE A 424 15.23 -18.95 -1.08
N GLN A 425 14.83 -18.41 0.08
CA GLN A 425 15.50 -17.24 0.68
C GLN A 425 16.98 -17.50 0.93
N LYS A 426 17.32 -18.65 1.53
CA LYS A 426 18.69 -19.04 1.83
C LYS A 426 19.56 -19.06 0.58
N TYR A 427 19.16 -19.76 -0.47
CA TYR A 427 19.99 -19.91 -1.68
C TYR A 427 20.03 -18.64 -2.52
N LEU A 428 18.92 -17.90 -2.64
CA LEU A 428 18.89 -16.65 -3.37
C LEU A 428 19.79 -15.58 -2.71
N THR A 429 19.76 -15.49 -1.38
CA THR A 429 20.61 -14.55 -0.64
C THR A 429 22.09 -14.96 -0.64
N ASP A 430 22.41 -16.25 -0.72
CA ASP A 430 23.79 -16.71 -0.84
C ASP A 430 24.38 -16.42 -2.24
N ASP A 431 23.58 -16.59 -3.29
CA ASP A 431 24.02 -16.33 -4.69
C ASP A 431 24.06 -14.85 -5.05
N VAL A 432 23.37 -14.01 -4.27
CA VAL A 432 23.34 -12.54 -4.41
C VAL A 432 23.09 -12.07 -5.86
N PRO A 433 22.01 -12.50 -6.55
CA PRO A 433 21.66 -11.88 -7.84
C PRO A 433 21.19 -10.44 -7.66
N ALA A 434 20.76 -10.10 -6.45
CA ALA A 434 20.48 -8.76 -5.99
C ALA A 434 20.80 -8.61 -4.50
N SER A 435 21.16 -7.41 -4.06
CA SER A 435 21.19 -7.06 -2.64
C SER A 435 19.84 -6.49 -2.23
N PHE A 436 19.15 -7.18 -1.33
CA PHE A 436 17.91 -6.70 -0.72
C PHE A 436 18.27 -5.62 0.29
N TYR A 437 17.94 -4.35 -0.02
CA TYR A 437 18.56 -3.27 0.74
C TYR A 437 17.65 -2.76 1.85
N TYR A 438 16.42 -2.31 1.54
CA TYR A 438 15.50 -1.86 2.59
C TYR A 438 14.04 -1.86 2.17
N PHE A 439 13.15 -1.96 3.16
CA PHE A 439 11.72 -1.66 3.07
C PHE A 439 11.54 -0.18 3.38
N PRO A 440 10.93 0.61 2.48
CA PRO A 440 10.85 2.07 2.65
C PRO A 440 9.97 2.46 3.84
N LYS A 441 10.43 3.46 4.57
CA LYS A 441 9.61 4.19 5.53
C LYS A 441 8.74 5.18 4.78
N GLU A 442 7.45 5.11 5.01
CA GLU A 442 6.47 6.00 4.40
C GLU A 442 5.72 6.79 5.47
N TYR A 443 5.21 7.93 5.07
CA TYR A 443 4.53 8.88 5.94
C TYR A 443 3.14 9.18 5.39
N ASN A 444 2.17 9.23 6.33
CA ASN A 444 0.86 9.77 6.09
C ASN A 444 0.75 11.10 6.82
N LEU A 445 0.33 12.15 6.13
CA LEU A 445 0.11 13.45 6.74
C LEU A 445 -1.37 13.81 6.65
N SER A 446 -1.90 14.39 7.73
CA SER A 446 -3.27 14.90 7.78
C SER A 446 -3.31 16.27 8.43
N LYS A 447 -4.14 17.17 7.89
CA LYS A 447 -4.51 18.44 8.53
C LYS A 447 -5.71 18.21 9.44
N ASP A 448 -5.63 18.74 10.66
CA ASP A 448 -6.74 18.75 11.62
C ASP A 448 -7.83 19.75 11.17
#